data_fc68751794aa44259a36f49aa5ea3deb
#
_entry.id   fc68751794aa44259a36f49aa5ea3deb
#
_cell.length_a   1.000
_cell.length_b   1.000
_cell.length_c   1.000
_cell.angle_alpha   90.00
_cell.angle_beta   90.00
_cell.angle_gamma   90.00
#
_symmetry.space_group_name_H-M   'P 1'
#
loop_
_entity.id
_entity.type
_entity.pdbx_description
1 polymer ?
#
loop_
_entity_poly.entity_id
_entity_poly.type
_entity_poly.pdbx_seq_one_letter_code
_entity_poly.pdbx_strand_id
1 'polypeptide(L)'
;MSITSKTFCPLPWIHLATRPNGDVRVCCTANASGAGKVDNKTAGLVVQDGQPMNLREHSVDEIWNSEYMRGIRLKMLNGEIPNSCKKCFEEESNGIVSKRQWETREWKSKIDWRELVSKTQDDGSLPVNIPYFD
;
A
#
# COMPACT_ATOMS: atom_id res chain seq x y z
N MET A 1 10.78 -13.69 -8.08
CA MET A 1 9.94 -12.77 -7.33
C MET A 1 8.88 -13.52 -6.59
N SER A 2 8.70 -13.23 -5.35
CA SER A 2 7.88 -14.11 -4.53
C SER A 2 6.71 -13.37 -3.90
N ILE A 3 5.51 -13.87 -4.14
CA ILE A 3 4.34 -13.43 -3.39
C ILE A 3 4.30 -14.05 -2.00
N THR A 4 5.33 -14.84 -1.67
CA THR A 4 5.44 -15.46 -0.36
C THR A 4 6.29 -14.62 0.59
N SER A 5 6.64 -13.40 0.20
CA SER A 5 7.32 -12.48 1.10
C SER A 5 6.50 -12.33 2.38
N LYS A 6 7.16 -12.36 3.52
CA LYS A 6 6.49 -12.26 4.82
C LYS A 6 5.79 -10.91 5.03
N THR A 7 6.18 -9.92 4.25
CA THR A 7 5.63 -8.57 4.39
C THR A 7 4.66 -8.20 3.27
N PHE A 8 4.30 -9.15 2.42
CA PHE A 8 3.44 -8.88 1.28
C PHE A 8 2.00 -8.56 1.71
N CYS A 9 1.40 -7.60 1.02
CA CYS A 9 -0.03 -7.30 1.10
C CYS A 9 -0.49 -6.96 -0.31
N PRO A 10 -1.64 -7.44 -0.76
CA PRO A 10 -2.11 -7.18 -2.12
C PRO A 10 -2.49 -5.73 -2.40
N LEU A 11 -2.86 -4.98 -1.39
CA LEU A 11 -3.48 -3.68 -1.59
C LEU A 11 -2.64 -2.68 -2.39
N PRO A 12 -1.31 -2.60 -2.23
CA PRO A 12 -0.54 -1.67 -3.07
C PRO A 12 -0.57 -1.96 -4.57
N TRP A 13 -1.10 -3.13 -4.95
CA TRP A 13 -1.22 -3.52 -6.35
C TRP A 13 -2.63 -3.39 -6.89
N ILE A 14 -3.64 -3.22 -6.01
CA ILE A 14 -5.03 -3.22 -6.47
C ILE A 14 -5.90 -2.12 -5.85
N HIS A 15 -5.36 -1.26 -5.00
CA HIS A 15 -6.22 -0.41 -4.17
C HIS A 15 -5.57 0.91 -3.81
N LEU A 16 -6.40 1.95 -3.75
CA LEU A 16 -6.08 3.23 -3.11
C LEU A 16 -7.29 3.60 -2.26
N ALA A 17 -7.06 4.04 -1.05
CA ALA A 17 -8.13 4.53 -0.19
C ALA A 17 -8.17 6.04 -0.27
N THR A 18 -9.34 6.61 -0.49
CA THR A 18 -9.48 8.06 -0.62
C THR A 18 -10.34 8.62 0.50
N ARG A 19 -10.09 9.88 0.83
CA ARG A 19 -10.90 10.61 1.80
C ARG A 19 -11.77 11.63 1.08
N PRO A 20 -12.85 12.10 1.74
CA PRO A 20 -13.72 13.09 1.11
C PRO A 20 -13.01 14.36 0.66
N ASN A 21 -11.92 14.73 1.34
CA ASN A 21 -11.16 15.93 0.97
C ASN A 21 -10.15 15.68 -0.16
N GLY A 22 -10.09 14.46 -0.68
CA GLY A 22 -9.19 14.11 -1.79
C GLY A 22 -7.84 13.51 -1.38
N ASP A 23 -7.53 13.45 -0.10
CA ASP A 23 -6.30 12.81 0.36
C ASP A 23 -6.36 11.30 0.14
N VAL A 24 -5.20 10.67 -0.02
CA VAL A 24 -5.10 9.27 -0.42
C VAL A 24 -4.21 8.48 0.53
N ARG A 25 -4.59 7.24 0.80
CA ARG A 25 -3.79 6.29 1.56
C ARG A 25 -3.63 5.02 0.76
N VAL A 26 -2.61 4.24 1.08
CA VAL A 26 -2.43 2.93 0.44
C VAL A 26 -3.55 1.97 0.83
N CYS A 27 -4.09 2.10 2.03
CA CYS A 27 -5.28 1.36 2.47
C CYS A 27 -5.95 2.12 3.62
N CYS A 28 -7.18 1.74 3.93
CA CYS A 28 -7.96 2.46 4.94
C CYS A 28 -7.40 2.36 6.36
N THR A 29 -6.56 1.35 6.63
CA THR A 29 -5.94 1.21 7.95
C THR A 29 -4.51 1.72 7.98
N ALA A 30 -4.00 2.24 6.86
CA ALA A 30 -2.64 2.73 6.81
C ALA A 30 -2.49 3.91 7.76
N ASN A 31 -1.52 3.81 8.62
CA ASN A 31 -1.12 4.92 9.44
C ASN A 31 0.31 4.66 9.82
N ALA A 32 0.94 5.64 10.27
CA ALA A 32 2.30 5.44 10.63
C ALA A 32 2.42 4.97 12.04
N SER A 33 1.48 4.38 12.61
CA SER A 33 1.45 4.15 13.76
C SER A 33 1.71 3.36 14.46
N GLY A 34 1.68 2.65 14.80
CA GLY A 34 1.97 1.97 15.93
C GLY A 34 2.60 2.74 17.00
N ALA A 35 3.54 3.42 16.71
CA ALA A 35 4.24 4.19 17.72
C ALA A 35 3.43 5.34 18.29
N GLY A 36 2.34 5.68 17.68
CA GLY A 36 1.53 6.79 18.15
C GLY A 36 2.25 8.11 18.18
N LYS A 37 3.35 8.21 17.47
CA LYS A 37 4.22 9.38 17.56
C LYS A 37 4.32 10.13 16.29
N VAL A 38 3.37 10.00 15.43
CA VAL A 38 3.52 10.55 14.14
C VAL A 38 2.83 11.81 14.01
N ASP A 39 3.24 12.58 13.01
CA ASP A 39 2.53 13.77 12.61
C ASP A 39 1.16 13.33 12.12
N ASN A 40 0.13 13.68 12.86
CA ASN A 40 -1.22 13.28 12.53
C ASN A 40 -1.72 13.83 11.21
N LYS A 41 -1.10 14.88 10.69
CA LYS A 41 -1.54 15.48 9.43
C LYS A 41 -1.20 14.59 8.23
N THR A 42 -0.09 13.85 8.32
CA THR A 42 0.35 13.03 7.20
C THR A 42 0.36 11.55 7.51
N ALA A 43 -0.06 11.16 8.72
CA ALA A 43 -0.01 9.76 9.14
C ALA A 43 -0.78 8.86 8.18
N GLY A 44 -0.07 7.96 7.52
CA GLY A 44 -0.68 7.02 6.58
C GLY A 44 -1.06 7.58 5.24
N LEU A 45 -0.94 8.89 5.03
CA LEU A 45 -1.28 9.48 3.74
C LEU A 45 -0.15 9.30 2.75
N VAL A 46 -0.50 9.18 1.47
CA VAL A 46 0.49 9.22 0.39
C VAL A 46 1.00 10.66 0.32
N VAL A 47 2.31 10.82 0.45
CA VAL A 47 2.94 12.15 0.47
C VAL A 47 3.98 12.30 -0.62
N GLN A 48 4.23 13.54 -0.99
CA GLN A 48 5.30 13.90 -1.91
C GLN A 48 5.95 15.16 -1.33
N ASP A 49 7.26 15.11 -1.11
CA ASP A 49 8.00 16.23 -0.52
C ASP A 49 7.40 16.69 0.81
N GLY A 50 6.94 15.73 1.62
CA GLY A 50 6.40 16.03 2.94
C GLY A 50 4.97 16.53 2.95
N GLN A 51 4.34 16.68 1.79
CA GLN A 51 2.96 17.15 1.69
C GLN A 51 2.05 16.05 1.16
N PRO A 52 0.81 15.95 1.68
CA PRO A 52 -0.13 14.96 1.17
C PRO A 52 -0.41 15.18 -0.31
N MET A 53 -0.41 14.09 -1.07
CA MET A 53 -0.89 14.14 -2.43
C MET A 53 -2.42 14.15 -2.39
N ASN A 54 -3.03 14.85 -3.32
CA ASN A 54 -4.47 15.05 -3.29
C ASN A 54 -5.05 14.94 -4.70
N LEU A 55 -6.20 14.28 -4.81
CA LEU A 55 -6.85 14.06 -6.11
C LEU A 55 -7.32 15.35 -6.78
N ARG A 56 -7.37 16.46 -6.05
CA ARG A 56 -7.67 17.77 -6.67
C ARG A 56 -6.47 18.33 -7.41
N GLU A 57 -5.27 17.90 -7.04
CA GLU A 57 -4.03 18.45 -7.61
C GLU A 57 -3.24 17.43 -8.41
N HIS A 58 -3.45 16.15 -8.17
CA HIS A 58 -2.67 15.09 -8.79
C HIS A 58 -3.60 14.07 -9.43
N SER A 59 -3.18 13.51 -10.55
CA SER A 59 -3.95 12.45 -11.20
C SER A 59 -3.78 11.14 -10.41
N VAL A 60 -4.66 10.18 -10.69
CA VAL A 60 -4.53 8.84 -10.11
C VAL A 60 -3.19 8.23 -10.53
N ASP A 61 -2.78 8.41 -11.78
CA ASP A 61 -1.48 7.89 -12.26
C ASP A 61 -0.31 8.44 -11.45
N GLU A 62 -0.33 9.74 -11.16
CA GLU A 62 0.73 10.37 -10.40
C GLU A 62 0.81 9.82 -8.99
N ILE A 63 -0.35 9.64 -8.35
CA ILE A 63 -0.41 9.12 -6.98
C ILE A 63 -0.03 7.64 -6.96
N TRP A 64 -0.57 6.87 -7.89
CA TRP A 64 -0.33 5.43 -7.98
C TRP A 64 1.14 5.10 -8.19
N ASN A 65 1.84 5.91 -8.96
CA ASN A 65 3.25 5.71 -9.25
C ASN A 65 4.16 6.75 -8.57
N SER A 66 3.67 7.38 -7.51
CA SER A 66 4.49 8.29 -6.72
C SER A 66 5.65 7.54 -6.07
N GLU A 67 6.66 8.26 -5.69
CA GLU A 67 7.80 7.67 -4.97
C GLU A 67 7.33 6.92 -3.72
N TYR A 68 6.33 7.46 -3.04
CA TYR A 68 5.76 6.85 -1.84
C TYR A 68 5.18 5.46 -2.14
N MET A 69 4.34 5.36 -3.17
CA MET A 69 3.70 4.09 -3.52
C MET A 69 4.70 3.09 -4.09
N ARG A 70 5.63 3.56 -4.93
CA ARG A 70 6.68 2.70 -5.46
C ARG A 70 7.55 2.13 -4.34
N GLY A 71 7.87 2.96 -3.36
CA GLY A 71 8.65 2.53 -2.20
C GLY A 71 7.96 1.45 -1.39
N ILE A 72 6.65 1.56 -1.21
CA ILE A 72 5.88 0.55 -0.48
C ILE A 72 5.96 -0.80 -1.20
N ARG A 73 5.75 -0.80 -2.52
CA ARG A 73 5.80 -2.05 -3.29
C ARG A 73 7.18 -2.69 -3.21
N LEU A 74 8.23 -1.89 -3.39
CA LEU A 74 9.60 -2.42 -3.33
C LEU A 74 9.93 -2.99 -1.94
N LYS A 75 9.54 -2.31 -0.89
CA LYS A 75 9.79 -2.82 0.47
C LYS A 75 9.09 -4.16 0.68
N MET A 76 7.84 -4.27 0.27
CA MET A 76 7.11 -5.53 0.41
C MET A 76 7.77 -6.67 -0.37
N LEU A 77 8.24 -6.39 -1.58
CA LEU A 77 8.90 -7.41 -2.39
C LEU A 77 10.24 -7.82 -1.82
N ASN A 78 10.88 -6.93 -1.07
CA ASN A 78 12.17 -7.20 -0.44
C ASN A 78 12.06 -7.75 0.98
N GLY A 79 10.85 -8.00 1.45
CA GLY A 79 10.65 -8.53 2.80
C GLY A 79 10.74 -7.50 3.90
N GLU A 80 10.67 -6.21 3.55
CA GLU A 80 10.71 -5.12 4.52
C GLU A 80 9.30 -4.64 4.83
N ILE A 81 9.13 -4.02 5.99
CA ILE A 81 7.83 -3.51 6.43
C ILE A 81 7.74 -2.02 6.11
N PRO A 82 6.82 -1.60 5.20
CA PRO A 82 6.62 -0.17 4.97
C PRO A 82 6.10 0.52 6.24
N ASN A 83 6.51 1.77 6.44
CA ASN A 83 6.06 2.53 7.63
C ASN A 83 4.54 2.61 7.74
N SER A 84 3.85 2.78 6.63
CA SER A 84 2.39 2.90 6.62
C SER A 84 1.68 1.62 7.01
N CYS A 85 2.40 0.50 7.04
CA CYS A 85 1.82 -0.82 7.29
C CYS A 85 2.13 -1.37 8.67
N LYS A 86 2.78 -0.61 9.52
CA LYS A 86 3.21 -1.10 10.84
C LYS A 86 2.05 -1.58 11.70
N LYS A 87 0.89 -0.97 11.59
CA LYS A 87 -0.26 -1.37 12.37
C LYS A 87 -0.63 -2.83 12.17
N CYS A 88 -0.63 -3.29 10.92
CA CYS A 88 -0.95 -4.69 10.62
C CYS A 88 0.04 -5.64 11.29
N PHE A 89 1.32 -5.32 11.24
CA PHE A 89 2.34 -6.18 11.82
C PHE A 89 2.30 -6.19 13.34
N GLU A 90 1.92 -5.07 13.95
CA GLU A 90 1.72 -5.02 15.40
C GLU A 90 0.55 -5.89 15.81
N GLU A 91 -0.55 -5.82 15.08
CA GLU A 91 -1.71 -6.67 15.36
C GLU A 91 -1.33 -8.15 15.26
N GLU A 92 -0.58 -8.50 14.21
CA GLU A 92 -0.15 -9.88 14.00
C GLU A 92 0.75 -10.36 15.13
N SER A 93 1.63 -9.51 15.65
CA SER A 93 2.50 -9.87 16.75
C SER A 93 1.73 -10.07 18.05
N ASN A 94 0.54 -9.53 18.14
CA ASN A 94 -0.34 -9.68 19.30
C ASN A 94 -1.39 -10.78 19.10
N GLY A 95 -1.25 -11.58 18.04
CA GLY A 95 -2.18 -12.68 17.79
C GLY A 95 -3.50 -12.26 17.17
N ILE A 96 -3.61 -11.01 16.69
CA ILE A 96 -4.82 -10.49 16.08
C ILE A 96 -4.68 -10.61 14.57
N VAL A 97 -5.75 -11.05 13.90
CA VAL A 97 -5.75 -11.11 12.44
C VAL A 97 -5.78 -9.69 11.90
N SER A 98 -4.79 -9.34 11.09
CA SER A 98 -4.67 -8.00 10.52
C SER A 98 -5.44 -7.87 9.22
N LYS A 99 -5.64 -6.63 8.78
CA LYS A 99 -6.22 -6.37 7.46
C LYS A 99 -5.35 -6.99 6.37
N ARG A 100 -4.04 -6.90 6.51
CA ARG A 100 -3.11 -7.49 5.53
C ARG A 100 -3.35 -9.01 5.36
N GLN A 101 -3.46 -9.71 6.48
CA GLN A 101 -3.70 -11.16 6.45
C GLN A 101 -5.06 -11.49 5.85
N TRP A 102 -6.08 -10.71 6.21
CA TRP A 102 -7.43 -10.90 5.70
C TRP A 102 -7.48 -10.66 4.19
N GLU A 103 -6.91 -9.56 3.72
CA GLU A 103 -6.90 -9.22 2.30
C GLU A 103 -6.09 -10.23 1.49
N THR A 104 -4.96 -10.66 2.01
CA THR A 104 -4.14 -11.66 1.32
C THR A 104 -4.94 -12.96 1.12
N ARG A 105 -5.64 -13.39 2.14
CA ARG A 105 -6.46 -14.59 2.06
C ARG A 105 -7.60 -14.43 1.05
N GLU A 106 -8.29 -13.29 1.10
CA GLU A 106 -9.43 -13.04 0.22
C GLU A 106 -9.05 -13.00 -1.25
N TRP A 107 -7.93 -12.36 -1.56
CA TRP A 107 -7.55 -12.16 -2.94
C TRP A 107 -6.72 -13.28 -3.54
N LYS A 108 -6.18 -14.16 -2.71
CA LYS A 108 -5.30 -15.23 -3.15
C LYS A 108 -5.95 -16.12 -4.22
N SER A 109 -7.23 -16.37 -4.11
CA SER A 109 -7.95 -17.21 -5.07
C SER A 109 -8.64 -16.42 -6.18
N LYS A 110 -8.63 -15.10 -6.12
CA LYS A 110 -9.37 -14.26 -7.07
C LYS A 110 -8.52 -13.68 -8.18
N ILE A 111 -7.23 -13.53 -7.97
CA ILE A 111 -6.34 -12.95 -8.96
C ILE A 111 -5.04 -13.74 -9.03
N ASP A 112 -4.40 -13.66 -10.19
CA ASP A 112 -3.10 -14.28 -10.40
C ASP A 112 -2.00 -13.32 -9.90
N TRP A 113 -1.56 -13.55 -8.66
CA TRP A 113 -0.56 -12.69 -8.03
C TRP A 113 0.77 -12.68 -8.75
N ARG A 114 1.17 -13.81 -9.30
CA ARG A 114 2.45 -13.88 -9.99
C ARG A 114 2.44 -12.97 -11.20
N GLU A 115 1.37 -13.01 -11.97
CA GLU A 115 1.24 -12.15 -13.12
C GLU A 115 1.18 -10.68 -12.72
N LEU A 116 0.35 -10.35 -11.72
CA LEU A 116 0.19 -8.99 -11.26
C LEU A 116 1.50 -8.40 -10.75
N VAL A 117 2.19 -9.14 -9.90
CA VAL A 117 3.47 -8.69 -9.33
C VAL A 117 4.54 -8.59 -10.41
N SER A 118 4.49 -9.46 -11.43
CA SER A 118 5.48 -9.43 -12.51
C SER A 118 5.42 -8.15 -13.34
N LYS A 119 4.32 -7.41 -13.28
CA LYS A 119 4.18 -6.14 -13.98
C LYS A 119 4.86 -4.98 -13.25
N THR A 120 5.30 -5.21 -12.02
CA THR A 120 6.00 -4.19 -11.24
C THR A 120 7.38 -3.95 -11.84
N GLN A 121 7.70 -2.70 -12.15
CA GLN A 121 8.99 -2.32 -12.72
C GLN A 121 10.06 -2.33 -11.63
N ASP A 122 11.32 -2.21 -12.04
CA ASP A 122 12.44 -2.20 -11.09
C ASP A 122 12.37 -1.06 -10.09
N ASP A 123 11.74 0.05 -10.47
CA ASP A 123 11.60 1.21 -9.59
C ASP A 123 10.31 1.14 -8.75
N GLY A 124 9.56 0.04 -8.83
CA GLY A 124 8.32 -0.13 -8.09
C GLY A 124 7.09 0.40 -8.78
N SER A 125 7.23 1.00 -9.98
CA SER A 125 6.07 1.51 -10.71
C SER A 125 5.25 0.37 -11.31
N LEU A 126 3.98 0.65 -11.55
CA LEU A 126 3.04 -0.34 -12.00
C LEU A 126 1.98 0.34 -12.85
N PRO A 127 1.60 -0.24 -14.01
CA PRO A 127 0.55 0.37 -14.82
C PRO A 127 -0.75 0.49 -14.03
N VAL A 128 -1.44 1.62 -14.19
CA VAL A 128 -2.72 1.82 -13.54
C VAL A 128 -3.80 0.95 -14.17
N ASN A 129 -3.68 0.68 -15.46
CA ASN A 129 -4.68 -0.08 -16.20
C ASN A 129 -4.61 -1.56 -15.84
N ILE A 130 -5.12 -1.89 -14.66
CA ILE A 130 -5.15 -3.25 -14.13
C ILE A 130 -6.61 -3.70 -14.09
N PRO A 131 -6.93 -4.91 -14.56
CA PRO A 131 -8.32 -5.37 -14.61
C PRO A 131 -9.08 -5.33 -13.30
N TYR A 132 -8.38 -5.37 -12.19
CA TYR A 132 -9.01 -5.43 -10.86
C TYR A 132 -9.11 -4.06 -10.19
N PHE A 133 -8.67 -3.03 -10.86
CA PHE A 133 -8.60 -1.70 -10.26
C PHE A 133 -9.76 -0.86 -10.80
N ASP A 134 -10.85 -0.86 -10.11
CA ASP A 134 -12.01 -0.07 -10.49
C ASP A 134 -12.26 1.05 -9.51
#